data_4e064cd346917ba3a8d3f43e7e9475aa
#
_entry.id   4e064cd346917ba3a8d3f43e7e9475aa
#
_cell.length_a   1.000
_cell.length_b   1.000
_cell.length_c   1.000
_cell.angle_alpha   90.00
_cell.angle_beta   90.00
_cell.angle_gamma   90.00
#
_symmetry.space_group_name_H-M   'P 1'
#
loop_
_entity.id
_entity.type
_entity.pdbx_description
1 polymer ?
#
loop_
_entity_poly.entity_id
_entity_poly.type
_entity_poly.pdbx_seq_one_letter_code
_entity_poly.pdbx_strand_id
1 'polypeptide(L)'
;MKLHRPWQWLLPCALALAACHGADDEDRAELSINPQDILQLPVDSPKIRHIREAEAIPEQRPLLEPLTGKITYDETRTVRVSSPIAGRVTAIPAQPGAVVRVGTPLLELDSPELGQAQAEYAKATADLKLAERDFERLKSLYDNGIAPHKEFHQAEDALERARSEAERSRLRLANLGVHEKRPDNHFTLKAPIAGVVTERNVNPGMEVRPDLPTPLFVISDLDRLWVLLDVFEKDLAVIHPGQDVKLTVPAYPDRWFPARIDYIGKVVDETTRTVKVRCLLPNPEGQLLPSMYASVEVESPPDDKAIVVPLTALFTEGESDWLFVSLGEGRYQKREVRVGLRLKKEAVLLEGVQPGERIVTDGALLLRSELDTAAGDGGKKP
;
A
#
# COMPACT_ATOMS: atom_id res chain seq x y z
N MET A 1 -53.35 30.40 -32.85
CA MET A 1 -54.58 30.13 -33.65
C MET A 1 -55.23 28.88 -33.07
N LYS A 2 -56.46 29.12 -32.49
CA LYS A 2 -57.62 28.22 -32.17
C LYS A 2 -57.30 26.96 -31.36
N LEU A 3 -57.69 26.91 -30.04
CA LEU A 3 -59.03 26.68 -29.49
C LEU A 3 -59.56 25.25 -29.80
N HIS A 4 -59.74 24.38 -28.79
CA HIS A 4 -61.00 24.18 -28.09
C HIS A 4 -60.91 23.16 -26.95
N ARG A 5 -61.38 23.54 -25.77
CA ARG A 5 -61.99 22.77 -24.68
C ARG A 5 -63.45 22.47 -25.07
N PRO A 6 -64.31 21.81 -24.26
CA PRO A 6 -64.20 20.93 -23.10
C PRO A 6 -65.21 19.74 -23.17
N TRP A 7 -65.31 18.86 -22.15
CA TRP A 7 -66.62 18.63 -21.46
C TRP A 7 -66.44 17.77 -20.19
N GLN A 8 -67.05 18.32 -19.16
CA GLN A 8 -67.35 17.78 -17.87
C GLN A 8 -68.47 16.73 -17.96
N TRP A 9 -68.49 15.73 -17.06
CA TRP A 9 -69.70 15.26 -16.36
C TRP A 9 -69.38 14.76 -14.96
N LEU A 10 -70.21 15.12 -14.03
CA LEU A 10 -70.23 15.08 -12.58
C LEU A 10 -70.78 13.73 -12.01
N LEU A 11 -70.17 13.23 -10.91
CA LEU A 11 -70.75 12.83 -9.61
C LEU A 11 -71.73 11.63 -9.54
N PRO A 12 -71.98 10.99 -8.32
CA PRO A 12 -71.34 11.05 -7.01
C PRO A 12 -71.18 9.73 -6.21
N CYS A 13 -70.50 9.85 -5.05
CA CYS A 13 -70.68 9.17 -3.76
C CYS A 13 -70.83 7.65 -3.63
N ALA A 14 -69.88 7.08 -2.88
CA ALA A 14 -70.23 6.31 -1.67
C ALA A 14 -69.02 6.20 -0.73
N LEU A 15 -69.18 6.70 0.48
CA LEU A 15 -68.32 6.44 1.63
C LEU A 15 -68.35 4.92 1.97
N ALA A 16 -67.18 4.35 2.13
CA ALA A 16 -66.97 3.17 2.96
C ALA A 16 -65.65 3.34 3.72
N LEU A 17 -65.77 3.75 4.98
CA LEU A 17 -64.71 3.63 5.98
C LEU A 17 -64.47 2.14 6.20
N ALA A 18 -63.28 1.66 5.82
CA ALA A 18 -62.70 0.44 6.34
C ALA A 18 -61.34 0.77 6.88
N ALA A 19 -61.22 0.86 8.20
CA ALA A 19 -59.98 0.89 8.92
C ALA A 19 -59.25 -0.46 8.68
N CYS A 20 -58.17 -0.43 7.88
CA CYS A 20 -57.19 -1.49 7.93
C CYS A 20 -56.03 -1.02 8.79
N HIS A 21 -55.98 -1.61 9.97
CA HIS A 21 -54.80 -1.73 10.79
C HIS A 21 -53.75 -2.45 9.95
N GLY A 22 -52.76 -1.72 9.49
CA GLY A 22 -51.52 -2.32 8.98
C GLY A 22 -50.71 -2.79 10.18
N ALA A 23 -50.76 -4.06 10.44
CA ALA A 23 -49.76 -4.73 11.25
C ALA A 23 -48.48 -4.79 10.40
N ASP A 24 -47.46 -4.07 10.80
CA ASP A 24 -46.09 -4.37 10.41
C ASP A 24 -45.73 -5.72 11.07
N ASP A 25 -46.05 -6.80 10.37
CA ASP A 25 -45.44 -8.10 10.62
C ASP A 25 -43.99 -7.99 10.08
N GLU A 26 -43.09 -7.57 10.96
CA GLU A 26 -41.68 -7.95 10.84
C GLU A 26 -41.66 -9.50 10.76
N ASP A 27 -41.30 -9.99 9.60
CA ASP A 27 -41.10 -11.41 9.30
C ASP A 27 -39.86 -11.87 10.11
N ARG A 28 -40.02 -11.99 11.43
CA ARG A 28 -39.17 -12.79 12.30
C ARG A 28 -39.49 -14.23 11.93
N ALA A 29 -38.68 -14.79 11.05
CA ALA A 29 -38.64 -16.24 10.86
C ALA A 29 -38.36 -16.87 12.24
N GLU A 30 -39.46 -17.26 12.93
CA GLU A 30 -39.35 -18.11 14.11
C GLU A 30 -38.69 -19.39 13.69
N LEU A 31 -37.43 -19.58 14.10
CA LEU A 31 -36.67 -20.80 13.92
C LEU A 31 -37.48 -21.94 14.59
N SER A 32 -38.17 -22.72 13.79
CA SER A 32 -38.95 -23.86 14.28
C SER A 32 -37.95 -24.91 14.83
N ILE A 33 -37.90 -24.99 16.15
CA ILE A 33 -37.06 -25.99 16.84
C ILE A 33 -37.74 -27.33 16.71
N ASN A 34 -37.17 -28.21 15.90
CA ASN A 34 -37.60 -29.62 15.85
C ASN A 34 -36.97 -30.36 17.04
N PRO A 35 -37.76 -30.96 17.96
CA PRO A 35 -37.22 -31.69 19.09
C PRO A 35 -36.28 -32.88 18.70
N GLN A 36 -36.37 -33.35 17.47
CA GLN A 36 -35.51 -34.45 16.94
C GLN A 36 -34.09 -33.97 16.60
N ASP A 37 -33.84 -32.68 16.56
CA ASP A 37 -32.52 -32.10 16.23
C ASP A 37 -31.72 -31.73 17.49
N ILE A 38 -32.18 -32.09 18.68
CA ILE A 38 -31.50 -31.82 19.95
C ILE A 38 -30.82 -33.10 20.43
N LEU A 39 -29.49 -33.05 20.50
CA LEU A 39 -28.66 -34.08 21.10
C LEU A 39 -28.36 -33.70 22.56
N GLN A 40 -28.58 -34.63 23.47
CA GLN A 40 -28.17 -34.49 24.85
C GLN A 40 -27.06 -35.48 25.19
N LEU A 41 -25.88 -34.96 25.55
CA LEU A 41 -24.77 -35.75 26.07
C LEU A 41 -24.78 -35.68 27.61
N PRO A 42 -24.54 -36.81 28.30
CA PRO A 42 -24.32 -36.78 29.75
C PRO A 42 -23.17 -35.81 30.13
N VAL A 43 -23.35 -35.02 31.17
CA VAL A 43 -22.40 -33.97 31.58
C VAL A 43 -21.01 -34.57 31.88
N ASP A 44 -20.97 -35.83 32.33
CA ASP A 44 -19.73 -36.56 32.62
C ASP A 44 -19.13 -37.32 31.41
N SER A 45 -19.72 -37.13 30.23
CA SER A 45 -19.25 -37.81 29.02
C SER A 45 -17.83 -37.37 28.66
N PRO A 46 -16.89 -38.31 28.43
CA PRO A 46 -15.54 -37.96 28.01
C PRO A 46 -15.50 -37.26 26.64
N LYS A 47 -16.59 -37.36 25.85
CA LYS A 47 -16.76 -36.74 24.56
C LYS A 47 -16.85 -35.21 24.65
N ILE A 48 -17.39 -34.65 25.73
CA ILE A 48 -17.51 -33.22 25.96
C ILE A 48 -16.13 -32.54 25.99
N ARG A 49 -15.06 -33.22 26.39
CA ARG A 49 -13.70 -32.68 26.39
C ARG A 49 -13.16 -32.38 24.98
N HIS A 50 -13.75 -32.95 23.96
CA HIS A 50 -13.38 -32.76 22.55
C HIS A 50 -14.26 -31.74 21.84
N ILE A 51 -15.23 -31.14 22.54
CA ILE A 51 -16.11 -30.13 22.02
C ILE A 51 -15.60 -28.77 22.50
N ARG A 52 -15.38 -27.86 21.57
CA ARG A 52 -15.08 -26.47 21.86
C ARG A 52 -16.25 -25.61 21.47
N GLU A 53 -16.60 -24.70 22.32
CA GLU A 53 -17.69 -23.75 22.11
C GLU A 53 -17.15 -22.34 22.12
N ALA A 54 -17.70 -21.46 21.30
CA ALA A 54 -17.46 -20.02 21.32
C ALA A 54 -18.79 -19.27 21.18
N GLU A 55 -18.81 -18.05 21.64
CA GLU A 55 -19.92 -17.13 21.44
C GLU A 55 -19.89 -16.60 20.01
N ALA A 56 -21.04 -16.58 19.36
CA ALA A 56 -21.22 -16.02 18.02
C ALA A 56 -21.25 -14.48 18.10
N ILE A 57 -20.10 -13.86 17.90
CA ILE A 57 -19.96 -12.41 17.95
C ILE A 57 -19.89 -11.89 16.50
N PRO A 58 -20.73 -10.92 16.12
CA PRO A 58 -20.62 -10.28 14.82
C PRO A 58 -19.35 -9.46 14.71
N GLU A 59 -18.53 -9.78 13.72
CA GLU A 59 -17.29 -9.07 13.40
C GLU A 59 -17.25 -8.64 11.93
N GLN A 60 -16.29 -7.81 11.57
CA GLN A 60 -16.08 -7.46 10.17
C GLN A 60 -15.76 -8.75 9.40
N ARG A 61 -16.55 -9.00 8.34
CA ARG A 61 -16.39 -10.23 7.57
C ARG A 61 -15.21 -10.13 6.60
N PRO A 62 -14.42 -11.18 6.46
CA PRO A 62 -13.45 -11.25 5.38
C PRO A 62 -14.18 -11.23 4.03
N LEU A 63 -13.63 -10.47 3.06
CA LEU A 63 -14.19 -10.37 1.71
C LEU A 63 -13.60 -11.38 0.75
N LEU A 64 -12.39 -11.86 1.04
CA LEU A 64 -11.66 -12.83 0.23
C LEU A 64 -10.58 -13.54 1.08
N GLU A 65 -9.92 -14.54 0.49
CA GLU A 65 -8.75 -15.18 1.11
C GLU A 65 -7.64 -14.17 1.36
N PRO A 66 -6.87 -14.32 2.46
CA PRO A 66 -5.73 -13.46 2.70
C PRO A 66 -4.78 -13.41 1.51
N LEU A 67 -4.45 -12.20 1.07
CA LEU A 67 -3.57 -11.94 -0.06
C LEU A 67 -2.11 -11.93 0.39
N THR A 68 -1.23 -12.47 -0.45
CA THR A 68 0.21 -12.33 -0.20
C THR A 68 0.68 -10.99 -0.76
N GLY A 69 1.34 -10.21 0.09
CA GLY A 69 1.95 -8.93 -0.25
C GLY A 69 3.45 -8.91 -0.03
N LYS A 70 4.13 -8.05 -0.76
CA LYS A 70 5.54 -7.73 -0.53
C LYS A 70 5.66 -6.28 -0.07
N ILE A 71 6.26 -6.07 1.09
CA ILE A 71 6.60 -4.73 1.58
C ILE A 71 7.74 -4.19 0.73
N THR A 72 7.63 -2.95 0.28
CA THR A 72 8.65 -2.27 -0.53
C THR A 72 8.79 -0.83 -0.10
N TYR A 73 9.79 -0.16 -0.63
CA TYR A 73 9.96 1.28 -0.43
C TYR A 73 8.75 2.06 -0.96
N ASP A 74 8.45 3.18 -0.32
CA ASP A 74 7.66 4.23 -0.94
C ASP A 74 8.56 4.96 -1.96
N GLU A 75 8.37 4.66 -3.25
CA GLU A 75 9.21 5.22 -4.32
C GLU A 75 9.08 6.74 -4.44
N THR A 76 8.01 7.34 -3.88
CA THR A 76 7.86 8.80 -3.84
C THR A 76 8.73 9.45 -2.76
N ARG A 77 9.26 8.66 -1.84
CA ARG A 77 10.11 9.07 -0.70
C ARG A 77 11.47 8.36 -0.70
N THR A 78 11.83 7.78 -1.83
CA THR A 78 13.07 7.02 -2.01
C THR A 78 13.86 7.59 -3.16
N VAL A 79 15.15 7.80 -2.97
CA VAL A 79 16.05 8.26 -4.02
C VAL A 79 17.21 7.29 -4.18
N ARG A 80 17.47 6.93 -5.43
CA ARG A 80 18.64 6.16 -5.85
C ARG A 80 19.71 7.14 -6.32
N VAL A 81 20.77 7.26 -5.54
CA VAL A 81 21.81 8.27 -5.74
C VAL A 81 22.94 7.68 -6.58
N SER A 82 23.22 8.28 -7.73
CA SER A 82 24.34 7.98 -8.62
C SER A 82 25.30 9.15 -8.69
N SER A 83 26.53 8.94 -9.15
CA SER A 83 27.48 10.05 -9.37
C SER A 83 27.19 10.77 -10.69
N PRO A 84 27.14 12.10 -10.71
CA PRO A 84 27.01 12.86 -11.95
C PRO A 84 28.34 12.97 -12.75
N ILE A 85 29.47 12.59 -12.13
CA ILE A 85 30.81 12.65 -12.72
C ILE A 85 31.60 11.36 -12.51
N ALA A 86 32.59 11.14 -13.36
CA ALA A 86 33.54 10.07 -13.17
C ALA A 86 34.60 10.45 -12.14
N GLY A 87 35.06 9.45 -11.36
CA GLY A 87 36.11 9.66 -10.37
C GLY A 87 36.37 8.43 -9.52
N ARG A 88 37.46 8.47 -8.76
CA ARG A 88 37.84 7.43 -7.80
C ARG A 88 37.36 7.78 -6.41
N VAL A 89 36.71 6.84 -5.74
CA VAL A 89 36.24 7.00 -4.37
C VAL A 89 37.40 7.10 -3.39
N THR A 90 37.49 8.20 -2.68
CA THR A 90 38.53 8.45 -1.65
C THR A 90 38.02 8.19 -0.24
N ALA A 91 36.78 8.57 0.06
CA ALA A 91 36.15 8.35 1.37
C ALA A 91 34.65 8.09 1.26
N ILE A 92 34.09 7.34 2.21
CA ILE A 92 32.67 7.02 2.30
C ILE A 92 32.21 7.28 3.74
N PRO A 93 31.84 8.53 4.10
CA PRO A 93 31.35 8.83 5.44
C PRO A 93 30.00 8.19 5.76
N ALA A 94 29.11 8.04 4.75
CA ALA A 94 27.80 7.43 4.95
C ALA A 94 27.85 5.90 4.95
N GLN A 95 27.27 5.28 5.97
CA GLN A 95 27.17 3.83 6.11
C GLN A 95 25.70 3.38 6.01
N PRO A 96 25.43 2.12 5.62
CA PRO A 96 24.10 1.55 5.71
C PRO A 96 23.53 1.68 7.14
N GLY A 97 22.26 2.07 7.28
CA GLY A 97 21.61 2.36 8.55
C GLY A 97 21.80 3.80 9.06
N ALA A 98 22.70 4.59 8.46
CA ALA A 98 22.89 5.97 8.87
C ALA A 98 21.68 6.84 8.51
N VAL A 99 21.24 7.68 9.45
CA VAL A 99 20.23 8.73 9.21
C VAL A 99 20.93 9.95 8.62
N VAL A 100 20.49 10.39 7.46
CA VAL A 100 21.05 11.51 6.74
C VAL A 100 20.01 12.63 6.54
N ARG A 101 20.51 13.87 6.43
CA ARG A 101 19.70 15.04 6.06
C ARG A 101 20.10 15.49 4.66
N VAL A 102 19.26 16.30 4.04
CA VAL A 102 19.60 16.97 2.78
C VAL A 102 20.97 17.65 2.90
N GLY A 103 21.88 17.39 1.96
CA GLY A 103 23.23 17.96 1.95
C GLY A 103 24.28 17.19 2.78
N THR A 104 23.90 16.14 3.53
CA THR A 104 24.88 15.28 4.24
C THR A 104 25.83 14.61 3.25
N PRO A 105 27.17 14.67 3.46
CA PRO A 105 28.13 13.97 2.62
C PRO A 105 27.92 12.45 2.62
N LEU A 106 27.82 11.84 1.45
CA LEU A 106 27.68 10.39 1.25
C LEU A 106 29.01 9.74 0.90
N LEU A 107 29.72 10.34 -0.05
CA LEU A 107 31.04 9.90 -0.47
C LEU A 107 31.85 11.08 -1.03
N GLU A 108 33.17 10.89 -1.09
CA GLU A 108 34.12 11.80 -1.68
C GLU A 108 34.82 11.13 -2.86
N LEU A 109 35.00 11.87 -3.94
CA LEU A 109 35.63 11.43 -5.18
C LEU A 109 36.83 12.32 -5.50
N ASP A 110 37.86 11.72 -6.01
CA ASP A 110 38.90 12.38 -6.80
C ASP A 110 38.53 12.29 -8.28
N SER A 111 38.19 13.45 -8.88
CA SER A 111 37.66 13.56 -10.25
C SER A 111 38.51 14.48 -11.11
N PRO A 112 39.34 13.96 -12.04
CA PRO A 112 40.08 14.74 -13.02
C PRO A 112 39.16 15.62 -13.90
N GLU A 113 37.92 15.12 -14.18
CA GLU A 113 36.92 15.87 -14.95
C GLU A 113 36.51 17.17 -14.24
N LEU A 114 36.32 17.09 -12.92
CA LEU A 114 36.01 18.27 -12.12
C LEU A 114 37.18 19.27 -12.15
N GLY A 115 38.40 18.80 -11.95
CA GLY A 115 39.59 19.65 -12.01
C GLY A 115 39.73 20.37 -13.35
N GLN A 116 39.44 19.67 -14.44
CA GLN A 116 39.42 20.29 -15.78
C GLN A 116 38.36 21.36 -15.91
N ALA A 117 37.10 21.07 -15.47
CA ALA A 117 36.02 22.04 -15.53
C ALA A 117 36.28 23.30 -14.68
N GLN A 118 36.94 23.13 -13.53
CA GLN A 118 37.35 24.25 -12.67
C GLN A 118 38.48 25.08 -13.34
N ALA A 119 39.45 24.44 -13.98
CA ALA A 119 40.51 25.14 -14.72
C ALA A 119 39.96 25.93 -15.94
N GLU A 120 38.99 25.34 -16.66
CA GLU A 120 38.30 26.01 -17.78
C GLU A 120 37.53 27.25 -17.29
N TYR A 121 36.83 27.15 -16.17
CA TYR A 121 36.10 28.28 -15.58
C TYR A 121 37.04 29.38 -15.10
N ALA A 122 38.13 29.02 -14.42
CA ALA A 122 39.13 29.98 -13.96
C ALA A 122 39.74 30.75 -15.14
N LYS A 123 40.08 30.04 -16.22
CA LYS A 123 40.61 30.62 -17.49
C LYS A 123 39.55 31.58 -18.11
N ALA A 124 38.33 31.13 -18.31
CA ALA A 124 37.24 31.93 -18.90
C ALA A 124 36.93 33.20 -18.09
N THR A 125 37.02 33.11 -16.76
CA THR A 125 36.83 34.26 -15.86
C THR A 125 38.02 35.25 -16.00
N ALA A 126 39.24 34.76 -16.16
CA ALA A 126 40.40 35.64 -16.38
C ALA A 126 40.33 36.37 -17.74
N ASP A 127 39.94 35.62 -18.80
CA ASP A 127 39.76 36.17 -20.14
C ASP A 127 38.62 37.20 -20.19
N LEU A 128 37.49 36.97 -19.49
CA LEU A 128 36.41 37.94 -19.32
C LEU A 128 36.93 39.24 -18.68
N LYS A 129 37.65 39.13 -17.57
CA LYS A 129 38.21 40.29 -16.87
C LYS A 129 39.17 41.09 -17.72
N LEU A 130 39.94 40.43 -18.60
CA LEU A 130 40.81 41.09 -19.60
C LEU A 130 39.97 41.83 -20.63
N ALA A 131 38.97 41.17 -21.23
CA ALA A 131 38.12 41.76 -22.23
C ALA A 131 37.32 42.96 -21.71
N GLU A 132 36.85 42.90 -20.45
CA GLU A 132 36.17 44.01 -19.78
C GLU A 132 37.09 45.24 -19.69
N ARG A 133 38.35 45.09 -19.24
CA ARG A 133 39.31 46.19 -19.15
C ARG A 133 39.62 46.77 -20.51
N ASP A 134 39.82 45.96 -21.54
CA ASP A 134 40.12 46.43 -22.87
C ASP A 134 38.97 47.16 -23.51
N PHE A 135 37.73 46.66 -23.32
CA PHE A 135 36.53 47.32 -23.74
C PHE A 135 36.35 48.71 -23.07
N GLU A 136 36.50 48.78 -21.74
CA GLU A 136 36.40 50.04 -21.00
C GLU A 136 37.45 51.05 -21.49
N ARG A 137 38.69 50.62 -21.70
CA ARG A 137 39.74 51.46 -22.22
C ARG A 137 39.44 51.96 -23.60
N LEU A 138 39.05 51.10 -24.53
CA LEU A 138 38.73 51.46 -25.93
C LEU A 138 37.46 52.28 -26.02
N LYS A 139 36.48 52.04 -25.19
CA LYS A 139 35.28 52.86 -25.07
C LYS A 139 35.63 54.31 -24.68
N SER A 140 36.48 54.52 -23.67
CA SER A 140 36.93 55.83 -23.25
C SER A 140 37.70 56.57 -24.38
N LEU A 141 38.54 55.89 -25.14
CA LEU A 141 39.27 56.45 -26.26
C LEU A 141 38.35 56.78 -27.46
N TYR A 142 37.36 55.94 -27.71
CA TYR A 142 36.36 56.16 -28.78
C TYR A 142 35.43 57.35 -28.46
N ASP A 143 34.96 57.46 -27.22
CA ASP A 143 34.13 58.56 -26.72
C ASP A 143 34.85 59.93 -26.84
N ASN A 144 36.19 59.92 -26.77
CA ASN A 144 37.05 61.08 -26.96
C ASN A 144 37.56 61.27 -28.40
N GLY A 145 37.02 60.50 -29.38
CA GLY A 145 37.39 60.58 -30.79
C GLY A 145 38.79 60.10 -31.17
N ILE A 146 39.47 59.33 -30.30
CA ILE A 146 40.86 58.89 -30.52
C ILE A 146 40.88 57.47 -31.14
N ALA A 147 40.01 56.56 -30.71
CA ALA A 147 39.98 55.20 -31.24
C ALA A 147 39.09 55.07 -32.47
N PRO A 148 39.48 54.25 -33.52
CA PRO A 148 38.66 53.96 -34.66
C PRO A 148 37.44 53.14 -34.31
N HIS A 149 36.31 53.39 -34.99
CA HIS A 149 35.05 52.61 -34.80
C HIS A 149 35.22 51.11 -34.88
N LYS A 150 36.07 50.64 -35.80
CA LYS A 150 36.39 49.22 -35.99
C LYS A 150 37.00 48.59 -34.72
N GLU A 151 37.93 49.30 -34.07
CA GLU A 151 38.61 48.76 -32.87
C GLU A 151 37.64 48.69 -31.67
N PHE A 152 36.76 49.70 -31.54
CA PHE A 152 35.72 49.71 -30.51
C PHE A 152 34.79 48.47 -30.67
N HIS A 153 34.24 48.24 -31.88
CA HIS A 153 33.38 47.08 -32.09
C HIS A 153 34.07 45.72 -31.95
N GLN A 154 35.36 45.64 -32.30
CA GLN A 154 36.13 44.45 -32.06
C GLN A 154 36.29 44.13 -30.54
N ALA A 155 36.42 45.16 -29.73
CA ALA A 155 36.48 44.99 -28.27
C ALA A 155 35.11 44.62 -27.67
N GLU A 156 34.03 45.20 -28.24
CA GLU A 156 32.65 44.84 -27.85
C GLU A 156 32.36 43.37 -28.14
N ASP A 157 32.66 42.91 -29.37
CA ASP A 157 32.54 41.51 -29.79
C ASP A 157 33.39 40.56 -28.93
N ALA A 158 34.61 40.99 -28.58
CA ALA A 158 35.50 40.20 -27.71
C ALA A 158 34.94 40.07 -26.28
N LEU A 159 34.39 41.16 -25.74
CA LEU A 159 33.73 41.13 -24.45
C LEU A 159 32.52 40.19 -24.43
N GLU A 160 31.67 40.26 -25.44
CA GLU A 160 30.48 39.42 -25.51
C GLU A 160 30.83 37.95 -25.64
N ARG A 161 31.84 37.59 -26.44
CA ARG A 161 32.36 36.23 -26.52
C ARG A 161 32.93 35.72 -25.19
N ALA A 162 33.69 36.58 -24.49
CA ALA A 162 34.30 36.22 -23.21
C ALA A 162 33.23 36.04 -22.12
N ARG A 163 32.14 36.88 -22.12
CA ARG A 163 30.98 36.72 -21.23
C ARG A 163 30.27 35.40 -21.46
N SER A 164 29.97 35.08 -22.71
CA SER A 164 29.30 33.83 -23.08
C SER A 164 30.10 32.60 -22.67
N GLU A 165 31.43 32.63 -22.83
CA GLU A 165 32.30 31.53 -22.45
C GLU A 165 32.43 31.35 -20.92
N ALA A 166 32.54 32.48 -20.18
CA ALA A 166 32.55 32.44 -18.71
C ALA A 166 31.22 31.91 -18.15
N GLU A 167 30.09 32.32 -18.72
CA GLU A 167 28.77 31.83 -18.33
C GLU A 167 28.59 30.34 -18.65
N ARG A 168 29.03 29.89 -19.82
CA ARG A 168 28.99 28.47 -20.21
C ARG A 168 29.79 27.62 -19.22
N SER A 169 31.01 28.04 -18.89
CA SER A 169 31.89 27.33 -17.95
C SER A 169 31.32 27.33 -16.52
N ARG A 170 30.68 28.44 -16.11
CA ARG A 170 29.98 28.57 -14.82
C ARG A 170 28.81 27.59 -14.73
N LEU A 171 27.99 27.50 -15.77
CA LEU A 171 26.84 26.57 -15.81
C LEU A 171 27.29 25.13 -15.79
N ARG A 172 28.41 24.79 -16.45
CA ARG A 172 29.00 23.45 -16.38
C ARG A 172 29.34 23.06 -14.96
N LEU A 173 30.00 23.91 -14.19
CA LEU A 173 30.32 23.67 -12.77
C LEU A 173 29.05 23.58 -11.90
N ALA A 174 28.08 24.46 -12.13
CA ALA A 174 26.83 24.46 -11.40
C ALA A 174 26.03 23.14 -11.59
N ASN A 175 26.02 22.60 -12.82
CA ASN A 175 25.39 21.33 -13.15
C ASN A 175 26.07 20.14 -12.43
N LEU A 176 27.35 20.26 -12.11
CA LEU A 176 28.07 19.28 -11.29
C LEU A 176 27.81 19.46 -9.78
N GLY A 177 26.99 20.44 -9.37
CA GLY A 177 26.68 20.73 -7.98
C GLY A 177 27.84 21.37 -7.21
N VAL A 178 28.85 21.93 -7.91
CA VAL A 178 30.06 22.52 -7.31
C VAL A 178 29.94 24.02 -7.31
N HIS A 179 30.00 24.61 -6.11
CA HIS A 179 29.94 26.06 -5.90
C HIS A 179 31.27 26.65 -5.40
N GLU A 180 32.27 25.80 -5.15
CA GLU A 180 33.56 26.20 -4.60
C GLU A 180 34.52 26.68 -5.69
N LYS A 181 35.25 27.76 -5.39
CA LYS A 181 36.14 28.46 -6.33
C LYS A 181 37.58 27.91 -6.37
N ARG A 182 37.89 26.87 -5.59
CA ARG A 182 39.25 26.31 -5.54
C ARG A 182 39.36 25.15 -6.53
N PRO A 183 40.36 25.17 -7.42
CA PRO A 183 40.64 24.03 -8.30
C PRO A 183 41.24 22.91 -7.45
N ASP A 184 40.43 22.02 -7.00
CA ASP A 184 40.79 20.74 -6.44
C ASP A 184 39.97 19.66 -7.14
N ASN A 185 40.48 18.48 -7.27
CA ASN A 185 39.77 17.38 -7.93
C ASN A 185 38.69 16.76 -7.02
N HIS A 186 38.45 17.33 -5.81
CA HIS A 186 37.59 16.72 -4.81
C HIS A 186 36.13 17.05 -5.06
N PHE A 187 35.33 16.01 -5.31
CA PHE A 187 33.89 16.09 -5.43
C PHE A 187 33.23 15.38 -4.25
N THR A 188 32.29 16.04 -3.61
CA THR A 188 31.49 15.47 -2.53
C THR A 188 30.08 15.20 -3.02
N LEU A 189 29.68 13.91 -3.13
CA LEU A 189 28.31 13.51 -3.39
C LEU A 189 27.51 13.66 -2.11
N LYS A 190 26.40 14.41 -2.17
CA LYS A 190 25.56 14.74 -1.01
C LYS A 190 24.19 14.10 -1.11
N ALA A 191 23.56 13.85 0.04
CA ALA A 191 22.18 13.32 0.10
C ALA A 191 21.20 14.34 -0.46
N PRO A 192 20.37 13.98 -1.44
CA PRO A 192 19.36 14.86 -2.02
C PRO A 192 18.08 14.95 -1.18
N ILE A 193 17.83 13.95 -0.34
CA ILE A 193 16.70 13.89 0.59
C ILE A 193 17.17 13.52 2.00
N ALA A 194 16.32 13.79 2.99
CA ALA A 194 16.48 13.25 4.33
C ALA A 194 15.92 11.81 4.37
N GLY A 195 16.51 10.94 5.18
CA GLY A 195 16.08 9.55 5.32
C GLY A 195 17.19 8.66 5.86
N VAL A 196 17.01 7.36 5.70
CA VAL A 196 17.98 6.32 6.09
C VAL A 196 18.71 5.82 4.84
N VAL A 197 20.02 5.66 4.92
CA VAL A 197 20.80 4.96 3.89
C VAL A 197 20.49 3.47 4.01
N THR A 198 19.70 2.93 3.08
CA THR A 198 19.28 1.53 3.10
C THR A 198 20.25 0.62 2.35
N GLU A 199 20.88 1.15 1.29
CA GLU A 199 21.83 0.42 0.47
C GLU A 199 23.06 1.27 0.16
N ARG A 200 24.22 0.59 0.11
CA ARG A 200 25.49 1.17 -0.32
C ARG A 200 26.20 0.18 -1.26
N ASN A 201 26.33 0.55 -2.54
CA ASN A 201 26.91 -0.29 -3.59
C ASN A 201 28.24 0.28 -4.09
N VAL A 202 29.01 0.87 -3.20
CA VAL A 202 30.28 1.50 -3.49
C VAL A 202 31.31 1.21 -2.39
N ASN A 203 32.58 1.05 -2.79
CA ASN A 203 33.70 0.77 -1.89
C ASN A 203 34.83 1.81 -2.06
N PRO A 204 35.65 2.06 -1.03
CA PRO A 204 36.84 2.89 -1.16
C PRO A 204 37.75 2.40 -2.24
N GLY A 205 38.30 3.31 -3.06
CA GLY A 205 39.16 3.00 -4.19
C GLY A 205 38.44 2.56 -5.47
N MET A 206 37.11 2.35 -5.42
CA MET A 206 36.30 2.04 -6.60
C MET A 206 36.29 3.22 -7.57
N GLU A 207 36.32 2.97 -8.85
CA GLU A 207 36.08 3.96 -9.90
C GLU A 207 34.59 4.00 -10.21
N VAL A 208 33.98 5.19 -10.09
CA VAL A 208 32.57 5.42 -10.38
C VAL A 208 32.39 6.27 -11.63
N ARG A 209 31.29 6.07 -12.33
CA ARG A 209 30.92 6.81 -13.56
C ARG A 209 29.41 7.04 -13.59
N PRO A 210 28.94 8.07 -14.33
CA PRO A 210 27.52 8.37 -14.45
C PRO A 210 26.67 7.25 -15.08
N ASP A 211 27.27 6.39 -15.89
CA ASP A 211 26.62 5.32 -16.65
C ASP A 211 26.55 3.97 -15.90
N LEU A 212 26.91 3.94 -14.61
CA LEU A 212 26.80 2.73 -13.81
C LEU A 212 25.31 2.33 -13.66
N PRO A 213 24.98 1.05 -13.93
CA PRO A 213 23.60 0.56 -13.88
C PRO A 213 23.04 0.49 -12.46
N THR A 214 23.91 0.38 -11.45
CA THR A 214 23.53 0.26 -10.03
C THR A 214 23.76 1.59 -9.33
N PRO A 215 22.79 2.11 -8.60
CA PRO A 215 22.96 3.33 -7.81
C PRO A 215 24.00 3.10 -6.71
N LEU A 216 24.76 4.13 -6.39
CA LEU A 216 25.79 4.07 -5.33
C LEU A 216 25.18 3.97 -3.94
N PHE A 217 24.06 4.67 -3.73
CA PHE A 217 23.29 4.64 -2.48
C PHE A 217 21.79 4.59 -2.78
N VAL A 218 21.04 3.98 -1.87
CA VAL A 218 19.59 4.12 -1.78
C VAL A 218 19.29 4.81 -0.46
N ILE A 219 18.55 5.92 -0.52
CA ILE A 219 18.11 6.68 0.65
C ILE A 219 16.59 6.70 0.64
N SER A 220 15.99 6.29 1.73
CA SER A 220 14.54 6.22 1.87
C SER A 220 14.09 6.75 3.21
N ASP A 221 12.95 7.40 3.23
CA ASP A 221 12.18 7.63 4.44
C ASP A 221 11.37 6.36 4.73
N LEU A 222 11.71 5.68 5.82
CA LEU A 222 11.14 4.40 6.20
C LEU A 222 9.90 4.51 7.11
N ASP A 223 9.46 5.70 7.49
CA ASP A 223 8.26 5.92 8.31
C ASP A 223 6.98 5.53 7.57
N ARG A 224 7.05 5.43 6.25
CA ARG A 224 5.98 4.97 5.37
C ARG A 224 6.53 4.05 4.29
N LEU A 225 5.91 2.90 4.16
CA LEU A 225 6.24 1.88 3.18
C LEU A 225 5.05 1.62 2.26
N TRP A 226 5.27 0.90 1.18
CA TRP A 226 4.23 0.33 0.35
C TRP A 226 4.15 -1.18 0.56
N VAL A 227 2.95 -1.71 0.37
CA VAL A 227 2.73 -3.14 0.20
C VAL A 227 2.17 -3.36 -1.19
N LEU A 228 2.85 -4.18 -1.97
CA LEU A 228 2.39 -4.56 -3.30
C LEU A 228 1.74 -5.94 -3.22
N LEU A 229 0.49 -6.01 -3.66
CA LEU A 229 -0.33 -7.22 -3.70
C LEU A 229 -0.55 -7.62 -5.15
N ASP A 230 -0.66 -8.92 -5.37
CA ASP A 230 -1.11 -9.51 -6.62
C ASP A 230 -2.53 -10.05 -6.43
N VAL A 231 -3.53 -9.35 -7.00
CA VAL A 231 -4.95 -9.66 -6.85
C VAL A 231 -5.50 -10.29 -8.12
N PHE A 232 -6.15 -11.46 -8.01
CA PHE A 232 -6.77 -12.11 -9.14
C PHE A 232 -7.99 -11.34 -9.68
N GLU A 233 -8.24 -11.44 -10.99
CA GLU A 233 -9.38 -10.77 -11.65
C GLU A 233 -10.72 -11.01 -10.94
N LYS A 234 -10.96 -12.24 -10.48
CA LYS A 234 -12.21 -12.63 -9.80
C LYS A 234 -12.44 -11.88 -8.48
N ASP A 235 -11.36 -11.41 -7.84
CA ASP A 235 -11.37 -10.79 -6.52
C ASP A 235 -11.40 -9.26 -6.59
N LEU A 236 -11.27 -8.68 -7.80
CA LEU A 236 -11.21 -7.23 -8.00
C LEU A 236 -12.53 -6.51 -7.65
N ALA A 237 -13.67 -7.18 -7.77
CA ALA A 237 -14.98 -6.58 -7.55
C ALA A 237 -15.20 -6.13 -6.08
N VAL A 238 -14.46 -6.73 -5.13
CA VAL A 238 -14.60 -6.46 -3.69
C VAL A 238 -13.51 -5.56 -3.14
N ILE A 239 -12.57 -5.10 -3.98
CA ILE A 239 -11.45 -4.26 -3.59
C ILE A 239 -11.62 -2.85 -4.15
N HIS A 240 -11.51 -1.85 -3.28
CA HIS A 240 -11.69 -0.45 -3.67
C HIS A 240 -10.56 0.44 -3.12
N PRO A 241 -10.16 1.50 -3.86
CA PRO A 241 -9.25 2.50 -3.34
C PRO A 241 -9.82 3.16 -2.07
N GLY A 242 -8.96 3.39 -1.08
CA GLY A 242 -9.34 3.96 0.22
C GLY A 242 -9.79 2.94 1.26
N GLN A 243 -9.92 1.68 0.90
CA GLN A 243 -10.29 0.59 1.82
C GLN A 243 -9.16 0.31 2.80
N ASP A 244 -9.49 0.19 4.09
CA ASP A 244 -8.55 -0.22 5.12
C ASP A 244 -8.35 -1.74 5.08
N VAL A 245 -7.13 -2.19 5.34
CA VAL A 245 -6.73 -3.60 5.33
C VAL A 245 -5.86 -3.89 6.55
N LYS A 246 -5.90 -5.12 7.01
CA LYS A 246 -5.04 -5.63 8.09
C LYS A 246 -3.90 -6.43 7.50
N LEU A 247 -2.70 -6.19 8.00
CA LEU A 247 -1.48 -6.82 7.52
C LEU A 247 -0.78 -7.52 8.66
N THR A 248 -0.39 -8.77 8.43
CA THR A 248 0.45 -9.55 9.34
C THR A 248 1.75 -9.94 8.66
N VAL A 249 2.83 -10.00 9.41
CA VAL A 249 4.15 -10.44 8.91
C VAL A 249 4.67 -11.61 9.76
N PRO A 250 5.42 -12.56 9.19
CA PRO A 250 5.96 -13.69 9.94
C PRO A 250 6.87 -13.30 11.10
N ALA A 251 7.50 -12.12 11.04
CA ALA A 251 8.32 -11.60 12.12
C ALA A 251 7.51 -11.20 13.37
N TYR A 252 6.23 -10.90 13.21
CA TYR A 252 5.30 -10.48 14.28
C TYR A 252 3.95 -11.18 14.09
N PRO A 253 3.84 -12.50 14.37
CA PRO A 253 2.66 -13.30 14.02
C PRO A 253 1.40 -12.91 14.80
N ASP A 254 1.56 -12.37 16.01
CA ASP A 254 0.45 -11.99 16.91
C ASP A 254 0.10 -10.50 16.80
N ARG A 255 0.73 -9.78 15.89
CA ARG A 255 0.50 -8.36 15.67
C ARG A 255 0.07 -8.10 14.24
N TRP A 256 -0.98 -7.30 14.10
CA TRP A 256 -1.42 -6.79 12.81
C TRP A 256 -1.10 -5.29 12.68
N PHE A 257 -0.84 -4.88 11.46
CA PHE A 257 -0.49 -3.51 11.10
C PHE A 257 -1.58 -2.95 10.18
N PRO A 258 -2.12 -1.77 10.48
CA PRO A 258 -3.12 -1.14 9.61
C PRO A 258 -2.44 -0.64 8.34
N ALA A 259 -3.06 -0.89 7.21
CA ALA A 259 -2.67 -0.33 5.92
C ALA A 259 -3.92 0.08 5.14
N ARG A 260 -3.74 0.83 4.05
CA ARG A 260 -4.86 1.31 3.24
C ARG A 260 -4.57 1.11 1.76
N ILE A 261 -5.53 0.59 1.02
CA ILE A 261 -5.44 0.48 -0.43
C ILE A 261 -5.42 1.89 -1.03
N ASP A 262 -4.33 2.22 -1.70
CA ASP A 262 -4.06 3.52 -2.30
C ASP A 262 -4.28 3.50 -3.81
N TYR A 263 -3.89 2.40 -4.45
CA TYR A 263 -3.93 2.29 -5.89
C TYR A 263 -4.24 0.88 -6.35
N ILE A 264 -5.12 0.77 -7.35
CA ILE A 264 -5.43 -0.47 -8.06
C ILE A 264 -4.99 -0.29 -9.51
N GLY A 265 -4.12 -1.18 -9.99
CA GLY A 265 -3.63 -1.19 -11.37
C GLY A 265 -4.78 -1.33 -12.37
N LYS A 266 -4.59 -0.78 -13.55
CA LYS A 266 -5.58 -0.85 -14.63
C LYS A 266 -5.19 -1.83 -15.74
N VAL A 267 -4.15 -2.63 -15.50
CA VAL A 267 -3.62 -3.62 -16.43
C VAL A 267 -3.48 -4.93 -15.70
N VAL A 268 -3.98 -5.98 -16.31
CA VAL A 268 -3.81 -7.36 -15.85
C VAL A 268 -2.48 -7.88 -16.38
N ASP A 269 -1.68 -8.47 -15.51
CA ASP A 269 -0.49 -9.21 -15.93
C ASP A 269 -0.94 -10.51 -16.63
N GLU A 270 -0.59 -10.68 -17.89
CA GLU A 270 -1.04 -11.79 -18.72
C GLU A 270 -0.52 -13.15 -18.23
N THR A 271 0.63 -13.16 -17.56
CA THR A 271 1.28 -14.39 -17.08
C THR A 271 0.66 -14.88 -15.78
N THR A 272 0.46 -13.96 -14.82
CA THR A 272 -0.04 -14.31 -13.49
C THR A 272 -1.56 -14.19 -13.37
N ARG A 273 -2.23 -13.53 -14.32
CA ARG A 273 -3.65 -13.19 -14.28
C ARG A 273 -4.05 -12.37 -13.06
N THR A 274 -3.12 -11.50 -12.62
CA THR A 274 -3.33 -10.65 -11.46
C THR A 274 -3.22 -9.16 -11.84
N VAL A 275 -3.80 -8.33 -11.00
CA VAL A 275 -3.66 -6.87 -11.03
C VAL A 275 -2.81 -6.47 -9.83
N LYS A 276 -1.86 -5.56 -10.06
CA LYS A 276 -1.06 -4.99 -8.96
C LYS A 276 -1.90 -4.01 -8.15
N VAL A 277 -2.01 -4.26 -6.87
CA VAL A 277 -2.66 -3.39 -5.89
C VAL A 277 -1.62 -2.88 -4.92
N ARG A 278 -1.64 -1.58 -4.62
CA ARG A 278 -0.72 -0.94 -3.70
C ARG A 278 -1.46 -0.47 -2.47
N CYS A 279 -0.88 -0.80 -1.30
CA CYS A 279 -1.34 -0.27 -0.03
C CYS A 279 -0.29 0.65 0.58
N LEU A 280 -0.73 1.73 1.21
CA LEU A 280 0.09 2.58 2.06
C LEU A 280 0.19 1.94 3.44
N LEU A 281 1.41 1.77 3.94
CA LEU A 281 1.70 1.14 5.22
C LEU A 281 2.49 2.12 6.11
N PRO A 282 1.88 2.69 7.15
CA PRO A 282 2.59 3.47 8.17
C PRO A 282 3.58 2.58 8.94
N ASN A 283 4.78 3.10 9.20
CA ASN A 283 5.84 2.38 9.89
C ASN A 283 6.62 3.29 10.88
N PRO A 284 5.95 4.02 11.77
CA PRO A 284 6.59 5.01 12.63
C PRO A 284 7.57 4.39 13.65
N GLU A 285 7.42 3.11 13.97
CA GLU A 285 8.31 2.39 14.89
C GLU A 285 9.49 1.73 14.18
N GLY A 286 9.56 1.81 12.83
CA GLY A 286 10.64 1.23 12.03
C GLY A 286 10.74 -0.31 12.09
N GLN A 287 9.67 -1.00 12.51
CA GLN A 287 9.66 -2.46 12.71
C GLN A 287 9.56 -3.23 11.39
N LEU A 288 8.88 -2.65 10.42
CA LEU A 288 8.69 -3.26 9.12
C LEU A 288 9.83 -2.87 8.19
N LEU A 289 10.39 -3.84 7.49
CA LEU A 289 11.51 -3.63 6.59
C LEU A 289 11.09 -3.90 5.14
N PRO A 290 11.60 -3.14 4.18
CA PRO A 290 11.46 -3.47 2.76
C PRO A 290 11.90 -4.90 2.46
N SER A 291 11.26 -5.53 1.50
CA SER A 291 11.41 -6.93 1.11
C SER A 291 10.82 -7.98 2.06
N MET A 292 10.23 -7.62 3.19
CA MET A 292 9.41 -8.54 3.97
C MET A 292 8.17 -8.94 3.20
N TYR A 293 7.73 -10.20 3.39
CA TYR A 293 6.42 -10.66 2.93
C TYR A 293 5.38 -10.44 4.01
N ALA A 294 4.16 -10.21 3.59
CA ALA A 294 3.03 -9.98 4.46
C ALA A 294 1.80 -10.75 3.97
N SER A 295 0.95 -11.13 4.91
CA SER A 295 -0.41 -11.58 4.64
C SER A 295 -1.34 -10.40 4.84
N VAL A 296 -2.18 -10.10 3.87
CA VAL A 296 -3.08 -8.95 3.88
C VAL A 296 -4.52 -9.44 3.84
N GLU A 297 -5.27 -9.08 4.85
CA GLU A 297 -6.69 -9.39 5.02
C GLU A 297 -7.52 -8.17 4.62
N VAL A 298 -8.49 -8.41 3.76
CA VAL A 298 -9.42 -7.39 3.27
C VAL A 298 -10.77 -7.66 3.91
N GLU A 299 -11.21 -6.76 4.75
CA GLU A 299 -12.47 -6.88 5.50
C GLU A 299 -13.54 -5.94 4.95
N SER A 300 -14.79 -6.25 5.28
CA SER A 300 -15.92 -5.38 4.99
C SER A 300 -15.82 -4.05 5.76
N PRO A 301 -16.58 -3.02 5.36
CA PRO A 301 -16.73 -1.81 6.15
C PRO A 301 -17.22 -2.11 7.58
N PRO A 302 -16.92 -1.25 8.58
CA PRO A 302 -17.26 -1.49 9.98
C PRO A 302 -18.74 -1.74 10.26
N ASP A 303 -19.62 -1.21 9.42
CA ASP A 303 -21.08 -1.35 9.54
C ASP A 303 -21.60 -2.66 8.94
N ASP A 304 -20.81 -3.35 8.12
CA ASP A 304 -21.15 -4.63 7.47
C ASP A 304 -20.51 -5.79 8.24
N LYS A 305 -21.15 -6.21 9.31
CA LYS A 305 -20.71 -7.30 10.20
C LYS A 305 -21.47 -8.57 9.93
N ALA A 306 -20.80 -9.70 10.08
CA ALA A 306 -21.39 -11.03 10.01
C ALA A 306 -20.79 -11.95 11.07
N ILE A 307 -21.42 -13.09 11.30
CA ILE A 307 -20.85 -14.14 12.15
C ILE A 307 -19.89 -14.96 11.30
N VAL A 308 -18.63 -15.04 11.72
CA VAL A 308 -17.59 -15.83 11.07
C VAL A 308 -17.31 -17.06 11.94
N VAL A 309 -17.29 -18.23 11.32
CA VAL A 309 -17.08 -19.50 12.04
C VAL A 309 -15.96 -20.30 11.41
N PRO A 310 -15.16 -21.05 12.19
CA PRO A 310 -14.20 -21.97 11.61
C PRO A 310 -14.89 -23.08 10.82
N LEU A 311 -14.27 -23.58 9.75
CA LEU A 311 -14.85 -24.67 8.95
C LEU A 311 -15.08 -25.96 9.76
N THR A 312 -14.36 -26.14 10.87
CA THR A 312 -14.56 -27.26 11.81
C THR A 312 -15.91 -27.21 12.54
N ALA A 313 -16.56 -26.04 12.58
CA ALA A 313 -17.90 -25.87 13.13
C ALA A 313 -19.00 -26.36 12.18
N LEU A 314 -18.70 -26.46 10.88
CA LEU A 314 -19.67 -26.75 9.83
C LEU A 314 -19.58 -28.19 9.35
N PHE A 315 -20.69 -28.74 8.99
CA PHE A 315 -20.78 -29.99 8.23
C PHE A 315 -21.92 -29.90 7.21
N THR A 316 -21.79 -30.62 6.11
CA THR A 316 -22.76 -30.61 5.02
C THR A 316 -23.55 -31.91 5.02
N GLU A 317 -24.88 -31.81 4.90
CA GLU A 317 -25.75 -32.95 4.68
C GLU A 317 -26.69 -32.65 3.49
N GLY A 318 -26.60 -33.50 2.46
CA GLY A 318 -27.28 -33.20 1.21
C GLY A 318 -26.77 -31.93 0.57
N GLU A 319 -27.63 -30.95 0.37
CA GLU A 319 -27.28 -29.63 -0.19
C GLU A 319 -27.23 -28.52 0.86
N SER A 320 -27.46 -28.84 2.14
CA SER A 320 -27.50 -27.86 3.22
C SER A 320 -26.27 -27.94 4.12
N ASP A 321 -25.87 -26.79 4.65
CA ASP A 321 -24.83 -26.65 5.67
C ASP A 321 -25.45 -26.56 7.06
N TRP A 322 -24.81 -27.22 8.00
CA TRP A 322 -25.31 -27.37 9.36
C TRP A 322 -24.21 -27.06 10.39
N LEU A 323 -24.61 -26.60 11.57
CA LEU A 323 -23.78 -26.51 12.75
C LEU A 323 -24.55 -26.90 14.01
N PHE A 324 -23.85 -26.96 15.14
CA PHE A 324 -24.47 -27.18 16.45
C PHE A 324 -24.43 -25.89 17.29
N VAL A 325 -25.59 -25.54 17.85
CA VAL A 325 -25.74 -24.47 18.84
C VAL A 325 -25.81 -25.13 20.21
N SER A 326 -25.00 -24.66 21.16
CA SER A 326 -25.01 -25.13 22.54
C SER A 326 -26.16 -24.47 23.31
N LEU A 327 -27.03 -25.28 23.85
CA LEU A 327 -28.14 -24.83 24.73
C LEU A 327 -27.76 -24.91 26.23
N GLY A 328 -26.49 -25.26 26.53
CA GLY A 328 -26.00 -25.52 27.86
C GLY A 328 -26.31 -26.90 28.38
N GLU A 329 -25.66 -27.30 29.51
CA GLU A 329 -25.85 -28.57 30.18
C GLU A 329 -25.69 -29.83 29.31
N GLY A 330 -24.78 -29.78 28.32
CA GLY A 330 -24.54 -30.89 27.38
C GLY A 330 -25.63 -31.06 26.30
N ARG A 331 -26.50 -30.06 26.09
CA ARG A 331 -27.51 -30.05 25.06
C ARG A 331 -27.03 -29.28 23.83
N TYR A 332 -27.12 -29.89 22.68
CA TYR A 332 -26.69 -29.32 21.41
C TYR A 332 -27.82 -29.43 20.39
N GLN A 333 -28.14 -28.31 19.78
CA GLN A 333 -29.15 -28.22 18.73
C GLN A 333 -28.47 -28.20 17.37
N LYS A 334 -28.77 -29.18 16.53
CA LYS A 334 -28.43 -29.17 15.10
C LYS A 334 -29.25 -28.09 14.42
N ARG A 335 -28.59 -27.18 13.68
CA ARG A 335 -29.25 -26.07 13.03
C ARG A 335 -28.73 -25.88 11.62
N GLU A 336 -29.64 -25.73 10.69
CA GLU A 336 -29.30 -25.37 9.32
C GLU A 336 -28.84 -23.91 9.24
N VAL A 337 -27.79 -23.68 8.44
CA VAL A 337 -27.21 -22.34 8.25
C VAL A 337 -27.00 -22.04 6.78
N ARG A 338 -27.14 -20.80 6.42
CA ARG A 338 -26.80 -20.34 5.08
C ARG A 338 -25.42 -19.73 5.08
N VAL A 339 -24.48 -20.42 4.42
CA VAL A 339 -23.10 -19.97 4.27
C VAL A 339 -23.01 -19.03 3.06
N GLY A 340 -22.42 -17.86 3.26
CA GLY A 340 -22.11 -16.91 2.18
C GLY A 340 -20.74 -17.19 1.55
N LEU A 341 -19.71 -16.58 2.10
CA LEU A 341 -18.34 -16.79 1.66
C LEU A 341 -17.70 -17.94 2.46
N ARG A 342 -17.12 -18.90 1.75
CA ARG A 342 -16.35 -19.99 2.35
C ARG A 342 -14.88 -19.83 1.98
N LEU A 343 -14.06 -19.65 3.00
CA LEU A 343 -12.63 -19.53 2.91
C LEU A 343 -11.94 -20.85 3.33
N LYS A 344 -10.62 -20.92 3.22
CA LYS A 344 -9.86 -22.15 3.56
C LYS A 344 -9.96 -22.60 5.00
N LYS A 345 -10.13 -21.67 5.92
CA LYS A 345 -10.16 -21.96 7.37
C LYS A 345 -11.48 -21.61 8.04
N GLU A 346 -12.26 -20.73 7.45
CA GLU A 346 -13.46 -20.16 8.04
C GLU A 346 -14.55 -19.92 7.00
N ALA A 347 -15.76 -19.67 7.48
CA ALA A 347 -16.91 -19.36 6.64
C ALA A 347 -17.75 -18.23 7.27
N VAL A 348 -18.28 -17.38 6.41
CA VAL A 348 -19.19 -16.30 6.77
C VAL A 348 -20.61 -16.81 6.76
N LEU A 349 -21.32 -16.71 7.87
CA LEU A 349 -22.72 -17.07 7.98
C LEU A 349 -23.60 -15.87 7.61
N LEU A 350 -24.57 -16.12 6.73
CA LEU A 350 -25.60 -15.14 6.37
C LEU A 350 -26.84 -15.28 7.23
N GLU A 351 -27.21 -16.51 7.59
CA GLU A 351 -28.43 -16.84 8.35
C GLU A 351 -28.22 -18.12 9.17
N GLY A 352 -29.04 -18.30 10.20
CA GLY A 352 -29.11 -19.51 11.00
C GLY A 352 -28.55 -19.39 12.41
N VAL A 353 -27.75 -18.35 12.72
CA VAL A 353 -27.18 -18.10 14.05
C VAL A 353 -27.46 -16.67 14.47
N GLN A 354 -27.85 -16.46 15.71
CA GLN A 354 -28.06 -15.13 16.28
C GLN A 354 -26.82 -14.66 17.07
N PRO A 355 -26.52 -13.35 17.09
CA PRO A 355 -25.49 -12.79 17.95
C PRO A 355 -25.69 -13.18 19.42
N GLY A 356 -24.63 -13.62 20.10
CA GLY A 356 -24.65 -14.04 21.50
C GLY A 356 -24.97 -15.52 21.71
N GLU A 357 -25.38 -16.27 20.68
CA GLU A 357 -25.53 -17.73 20.80
C GLU A 357 -24.18 -18.42 20.95
N ARG A 358 -24.14 -19.51 21.70
CA ARG A 358 -22.93 -20.35 21.79
C ARG A 358 -22.96 -21.41 20.71
N ILE A 359 -21.97 -21.44 19.87
CA ILE A 359 -21.82 -22.40 18.79
C ILE A 359 -20.66 -23.35 19.05
N VAL A 360 -20.77 -24.58 18.55
CA VAL A 360 -19.68 -25.54 18.59
C VAL A 360 -18.70 -25.22 17.47
N THR A 361 -17.47 -24.84 17.82
CA THR A 361 -16.41 -24.49 16.88
C THR A 361 -15.51 -25.66 16.52
N ASP A 362 -15.45 -26.68 17.37
CA ASP A 362 -14.72 -27.92 17.13
C ASP A 362 -15.51 -29.10 17.74
N GLY A 363 -15.47 -30.26 17.09
CA GLY A 363 -16.22 -31.45 17.50
C GLY A 363 -17.62 -31.62 16.86
N ALA A 364 -17.96 -30.80 15.87
CA ALA A 364 -19.26 -30.87 15.18
C ALA A 364 -19.52 -32.24 14.52
N LEU A 365 -18.50 -32.85 13.91
CA LEU A 365 -18.63 -34.19 13.32
C LEU A 365 -18.84 -35.30 14.35
N LEU A 366 -18.29 -35.14 15.57
CA LEU A 366 -18.53 -36.06 16.68
C LEU A 366 -19.98 -35.99 17.13
N LEU A 367 -20.52 -34.78 17.31
CA LEU A 367 -21.93 -34.57 17.66
C LEU A 367 -22.89 -35.11 16.59
N ARG A 368 -22.55 -34.93 15.31
CA ARG A 368 -23.31 -35.50 14.21
C ARG A 368 -23.37 -37.03 14.30
N SER A 369 -22.21 -37.69 14.47
CA SER A 369 -22.17 -39.18 14.59
C SER A 369 -23.00 -39.69 15.78
N GLU A 370 -23.04 -38.97 16.89
CA GLU A 370 -23.86 -39.33 18.05
C GLU A 370 -25.37 -39.14 17.76
N LEU A 371 -25.74 -38.08 17.04
CA LEU A 371 -27.13 -37.84 16.64
C LEU A 371 -27.62 -38.93 15.70
N ASP A 372 -26.80 -39.32 14.71
CA ASP A 372 -27.12 -40.42 13.77
C ASP A 372 -27.28 -41.76 14.49
N THR A 373 -26.44 -42.02 15.51
CA THR A 373 -26.53 -43.26 16.32
C THR A 373 -27.81 -43.26 17.14
N ALA A 374 -28.16 -42.13 17.77
CA ALA A 374 -29.38 -42.00 18.58
C ALA A 374 -30.66 -42.17 17.72
N ALA A 375 -30.63 -41.64 16.48
CA ALA A 375 -31.74 -41.79 15.52
C ALA A 375 -31.87 -43.23 15.01
N GLY A 376 -30.73 -43.94 14.83
CA GLY A 376 -30.71 -45.37 14.37
C GLY A 376 -31.18 -46.37 15.42
N ASP A 377 -30.96 -46.06 16.70
CA ASP A 377 -31.36 -46.98 17.83
C ASP A 377 -32.86 -46.83 18.18
N GLY A 378 -33.48 -45.70 17.85
CA GLY A 378 -34.94 -45.47 18.01
C GLY A 378 -35.83 -46.26 17.04
N GLY A 379 -35.27 -46.89 16.01
CA GLY A 379 -35.98 -47.72 15.00
C GLY A 379 -36.09 -49.21 15.28
N LYS A 380 -35.44 -49.71 16.37
CA LYS A 380 -35.56 -51.13 16.78
C LYS A 380 -36.28 -51.21 18.14
N LYS A 381 -37.58 -51.13 18.14
CA LYS A 381 -38.41 -51.74 19.22
C LYS A 381 -38.92 -53.08 18.78
N PRO A 382 -38.86 -54.13 19.61
CA PRO A 382 -39.21 -55.48 19.32
C PRO A 382 -40.73 -55.66 19.04
#